data_fb6ad38515b05c494b387c530b9e59b8
#
_entry.id   fb6ad38515b05c494b387c530b9e59b8
#
_cell.length_a   1.000
_cell.length_b   1.000
_cell.length_c   1.000
_cell.angle_alpha   90.00
_cell.angle_beta   90.00
_cell.angle_gamma   90.00
#
_symmetry.space_group_name_H-M   'P 1'
#
loop_
_entity.id
_entity.type
_entity.pdbx_description
1 polymer ?
#
loop_
_entity_poly.entity_id
_entity_poly.type
_entity_poly.pdbx_seq_one_letter_code
_entity_poly.pdbx_strand_id
1 'polypeptide(L)'
;MADTTATLSYSANWNTLVSGALAILGREGTTNYLTDETSDAELCRVFLPEAVAVASSYFDWTFLRKHKDLSYDTTDETGPYHYAFALPIDIARLTKVTTYGNLDFIIIGRTLWTESQTCEILYQALPELPDALPQSFLTAIKHYLAYLLSKPLSGNDSLSTQELQLYQYWIEQASNIDRAWLYEQGEKWWTELIDG
;
A
#
# COMPACT_ATOMS: atom_id res chain seq x y z
N MET A 1 14.55 -24.56 2.88
CA MET A 1 13.27 -23.84 2.66
C MET A 1 13.11 -22.89 3.81
N ALA A 2 13.51 -21.64 3.63
CA ALA A 2 13.29 -20.58 4.60
C ALA A 2 11.95 -19.93 4.27
N ASP A 3 10.97 -20.18 5.12
CA ASP A 3 9.64 -19.55 5.05
C ASP A 3 9.81 -18.10 5.52
N THR A 4 10.17 -17.23 4.59
CA THR A 4 10.30 -15.79 4.85
C THR A 4 8.91 -15.17 4.66
N THR A 5 8.04 -15.41 5.62
CA THR A 5 6.85 -14.58 5.81
C THR A 5 7.36 -13.24 6.34
N ALA A 6 7.75 -12.38 5.43
CA ALA A 6 8.08 -10.99 5.75
C ALA A 6 6.79 -10.31 6.19
N THR A 7 6.59 -10.29 7.50
CA THR A 7 5.50 -9.56 8.14
C THR A 7 5.89 -8.09 8.10
N LEU A 8 5.13 -7.26 7.38
CA LEU A 8 5.26 -5.82 7.49
C LEU A 8 5.04 -5.44 8.96
N SER A 9 6.08 -4.98 9.63
CA SER A 9 6.00 -4.55 11.02
C SER A 9 5.42 -3.14 11.06
N TYR A 10 4.11 -3.03 11.23
CA TYR A 10 3.46 -1.77 11.51
C TYR A 10 3.93 -1.24 12.85
N SER A 11 4.41 0.00 12.88
CA SER A 11 4.94 0.65 14.08
C SER A 11 3.83 1.14 15.01
N ALA A 12 4.19 1.47 16.26
CA ALA A 12 3.30 2.10 17.22
C ALA A 12 2.68 3.43 16.72
N ASN A 13 3.26 4.05 15.69
CA ASN A 13 2.76 5.30 15.10
C ASN A 13 1.36 5.16 14.49
N TRP A 14 0.92 3.94 14.16
CA TRP A 14 -0.45 3.69 13.72
C TRP A 14 -1.50 3.73 14.84
N ASN A 15 -1.08 3.87 16.11
CA ASN A 15 -2.02 3.89 17.26
C ASN A 15 -3.10 4.94 17.16
N THR A 16 -2.77 6.15 16.71
CA THR A 16 -3.75 7.23 16.58
C THR A 16 -4.86 6.86 15.60
N LEU A 17 -4.50 6.24 14.47
CA LEU A 17 -5.47 5.80 13.48
C LEU A 17 -6.32 4.65 14.02
N VAL A 18 -5.69 3.66 14.65
CA VAL A 18 -6.36 2.50 15.27
C VAL A 18 -7.33 2.95 16.36
N SER A 19 -6.87 3.81 17.29
CA SER A 19 -7.74 4.35 18.34
C SER A 19 -8.89 5.19 17.78
N GLY A 20 -8.65 5.92 16.70
CA GLY A 20 -9.70 6.64 15.99
C GLY A 20 -10.76 5.72 15.36
N ALA A 21 -10.35 4.59 14.80
CA ALA A 21 -11.27 3.58 14.25
C ALA A 21 -12.11 2.91 15.37
N LEU A 22 -11.49 2.58 16.50
CA LEU A 22 -12.19 2.03 17.67
C LEU A 22 -13.17 3.04 18.26
N ALA A 23 -12.80 4.32 18.35
CA ALA A 23 -13.69 5.39 18.86
C ALA A 23 -14.94 5.58 17.99
N ILE A 24 -14.84 5.44 16.67
CA ILE A 24 -16.00 5.44 15.75
C ILE A 24 -17.00 4.34 16.13
N LEU A 25 -16.51 3.20 16.59
CA LEU A 25 -17.33 2.06 17.02
C LEU A 25 -17.79 2.16 18.48
N GLY A 26 -17.51 3.28 19.15
CA GLY A 26 -17.84 3.48 20.58
C GLY A 26 -16.99 2.62 21.52
N ARG A 27 -15.79 2.21 21.10
CA ARG A 27 -14.85 1.44 21.89
C ARG A 27 -13.76 2.36 22.47
N GLU A 28 -13.18 1.93 23.59
CA GLU A 28 -11.99 2.59 24.12
C GLU A 28 -10.81 2.44 23.18
N GLY A 29 -10.02 3.50 23.01
CA GLY A 29 -8.80 3.45 22.24
C GLY A 29 -7.73 2.62 22.96
N THR A 30 -6.77 2.11 22.20
CA THR A 30 -5.61 1.40 22.74
C THR A 30 -4.41 2.34 22.89
N THR A 31 -3.61 2.15 23.92
CA THR A 31 -2.35 2.90 24.11
C THR A 31 -1.25 2.41 23.19
N ASN A 32 -1.23 1.13 22.92
CA ASN A 32 -0.36 0.51 21.93
C ASN A 32 -0.99 -0.80 21.42
N TYR A 33 -1.64 -0.72 20.26
CA TYR A 33 -2.36 -1.87 19.69
C TYR A 33 -1.45 -3.09 19.42
N LEU A 34 -0.12 -2.90 19.32
CA LEU A 34 0.83 -4.01 19.10
C LEU A 34 1.05 -4.86 20.36
N THR A 35 1.01 -4.25 21.54
CA THR A 35 1.33 -4.89 22.83
C THR A 35 0.13 -5.04 23.75
N ASP A 36 -0.97 -4.35 23.46
CA ASP A 36 -2.21 -4.46 24.22
C ASP A 36 -2.83 -5.86 24.02
N GLU A 37 -3.21 -6.52 25.11
CA GLU A 37 -3.76 -7.89 25.11
C GLU A 37 -5.30 -7.91 24.99
N THR A 38 -5.93 -6.77 24.76
CA THR A 38 -7.38 -6.69 24.55
C THR A 38 -7.79 -7.35 23.23
N SER A 39 -8.99 -7.94 23.20
CA SER A 39 -9.55 -8.52 21.97
C SER A 39 -9.69 -7.50 20.84
N ASP A 40 -9.95 -6.23 21.19
CA ASP A 40 -10.10 -5.15 20.23
C ASP A 40 -8.75 -4.82 19.56
N ALA A 41 -7.65 -4.81 20.35
CA ALA A 41 -6.31 -4.62 19.80
C ALA A 41 -5.87 -5.81 18.93
N GLU A 42 -6.23 -7.03 19.31
CA GLU A 42 -5.97 -8.22 18.50
C GLU A 42 -6.63 -8.15 17.13
N LEU A 43 -7.90 -7.78 17.09
CA LEU A 43 -8.62 -7.57 15.83
C LEU A 43 -8.00 -6.44 15.00
N CYS A 44 -7.54 -5.36 15.62
CA CYS A 44 -6.83 -4.30 14.92
C CYS A 44 -5.52 -4.78 14.29
N ARG A 45 -4.74 -5.65 14.98
CA ARG A 45 -3.54 -6.27 14.40
C ARG A 45 -3.82 -7.10 13.15
N VAL A 46 -4.97 -7.76 13.11
CA VAL A 46 -5.38 -8.58 11.97
C VAL A 46 -5.86 -7.71 10.81
N PHE A 47 -6.71 -6.72 11.07
CA PHE A 47 -7.40 -5.97 10.00
C PHE A 47 -6.66 -4.72 9.51
N LEU A 48 -5.75 -4.12 10.30
CA LEU A 48 -4.99 -2.95 9.87
C LEU A 48 -4.14 -3.22 8.61
N PRO A 49 -3.38 -4.32 8.50
CA PRO A 49 -2.64 -4.63 7.29
C PRO A 49 -3.53 -4.74 6.05
N GLU A 50 -4.70 -5.33 6.18
CA GLU A 50 -5.68 -5.43 5.10
C GLU A 50 -6.19 -4.04 4.69
N ALA A 51 -6.56 -3.20 5.66
CA ALA A 51 -7.05 -1.85 5.39
C ALA A 51 -6.01 -0.99 4.66
N VAL A 52 -4.75 -1.08 5.07
CA VAL A 52 -3.63 -0.38 4.41
C VAL A 52 -3.40 -0.92 3.01
N ALA A 53 -3.40 -2.23 2.81
CA ALA A 53 -3.18 -2.85 1.50
C ALA A 53 -4.28 -2.48 0.50
N VAL A 54 -5.54 -2.51 0.92
CA VAL A 54 -6.69 -2.14 0.07
C VAL A 54 -6.60 -0.67 -0.34
N ALA A 55 -6.37 0.25 0.60
CA ALA A 55 -6.23 1.67 0.29
C ALA A 55 -5.02 1.94 -0.63
N SER A 56 -3.87 1.28 -0.39
CA SER A 56 -2.66 1.44 -1.18
C SER A 56 -2.81 0.94 -2.62
N SER A 57 -3.62 -0.08 -2.84
CA SER A 57 -3.85 -0.64 -4.18
C SER A 57 -4.95 0.07 -4.99
N TYR A 58 -5.73 0.96 -4.36
CA TYR A 58 -6.89 1.62 -4.96
C TYR A 58 -6.52 2.52 -6.15
N PHE A 59 -5.44 3.27 -6.03
CA PHE A 59 -5.00 4.27 -7.01
C PHE A 59 -3.48 4.22 -7.21
N ASP A 60 -2.97 4.84 -8.27
CA ASP A 60 -1.53 4.99 -8.51
C ASP A 60 -0.99 6.21 -7.74
N TRP A 61 -0.88 6.09 -6.42
CA TRP A 61 -0.51 7.15 -5.49
C TRP A 61 0.91 7.66 -5.74
N THR A 62 1.10 8.96 -5.92
CA THR A 62 2.43 9.56 -6.12
C THR A 62 3.31 9.39 -4.89
N PHE A 63 2.74 9.52 -3.69
CA PHE A 63 3.45 9.42 -2.41
C PHE A 63 3.81 7.97 -2.01
N LEU A 64 3.25 6.94 -2.66
CA LEU A 64 3.61 5.53 -2.45
C LEU A 64 4.54 4.98 -3.54
N ARG A 65 4.85 5.75 -4.58
CA ARG A 65 5.71 5.30 -5.67
C ARG A 65 7.15 5.13 -5.18
N LYS A 66 7.70 3.97 -5.47
CA LYS A 66 9.13 3.67 -5.31
C LYS A 66 9.71 3.20 -6.62
N HIS A 67 10.91 3.66 -6.91
CA HIS A 67 11.76 3.14 -7.98
C HIS A 67 12.80 2.21 -7.38
N LYS A 68 13.06 1.08 -8.03
CA LYS A 68 14.07 0.13 -7.58
C LYS A 68 14.72 -0.58 -8.74
N ASP A 69 16.06 -0.60 -8.70
CA ASP A 69 16.87 -1.46 -9.53
C ASP A 69 16.88 -2.85 -8.90
N LEU A 70 16.50 -3.86 -9.65
CA LEU A 70 16.49 -5.23 -9.19
C LEU A 70 17.83 -5.90 -9.52
N SER A 71 18.34 -6.67 -8.56
CA SER A 71 19.47 -7.57 -8.80
C SER A 71 18.91 -8.97 -9.06
N TYR A 72 19.41 -9.67 -10.07
CA TYR A 72 19.02 -11.06 -10.28
C TYR A 72 19.68 -11.97 -9.25
N ASP A 73 18.88 -12.91 -8.71
CA ASP A 73 19.35 -13.84 -7.69
C ASP A 73 20.07 -15.04 -8.30
N THR A 74 19.59 -15.51 -9.44
CA THR A 74 20.15 -16.68 -10.13
C THR A 74 19.92 -16.57 -11.63
N THR A 75 20.87 -17.14 -12.41
CA THR A 75 20.60 -17.57 -13.77
C THR A 75 19.94 -18.95 -13.69
N ASP A 76 18.64 -19.03 -13.90
CA ASP A 76 17.92 -20.30 -13.85
C ASP A 76 17.57 -20.74 -15.27
N GLU A 77 18.27 -21.79 -15.73
CA GLU A 77 18.03 -22.38 -17.07
C GLU A 77 16.70 -23.12 -17.16
N THR A 78 16.00 -23.32 -16.05
CA THR A 78 14.70 -24.01 -15.99
C THR A 78 13.50 -23.08 -16.06
N GLY A 79 13.71 -21.77 -15.92
CA GLY A 79 12.68 -20.76 -15.99
C GLY A 79 12.26 -20.41 -17.43
N PRO A 80 11.20 -19.58 -17.57
CA PRO A 80 10.73 -19.12 -18.89
C PRO A 80 11.71 -18.17 -19.58
N TYR A 81 12.60 -17.52 -18.83
CA TYR A 81 13.68 -16.64 -19.28
C TYR A 81 14.94 -16.87 -18.45
N HIS A 82 16.06 -16.35 -18.90
CA HIS A 82 17.38 -16.64 -18.33
C HIS A 82 17.63 -15.96 -16.97
N TYR A 83 17.08 -14.77 -16.73
CA TYR A 83 17.30 -14.00 -15.50
C TYR A 83 16.03 -13.90 -14.65
N ALA A 84 16.16 -14.20 -13.37
CA ALA A 84 15.11 -14.17 -12.37
C ALA A 84 15.38 -13.07 -11.33
N PHE A 85 14.42 -12.19 -11.11
CA PHE A 85 14.48 -11.06 -10.19
C PHE A 85 13.40 -11.18 -9.11
N ALA A 86 13.79 -11.17 -7.84
CA ALA A 86 12.84 -11.15 -6.74
C ALA A 86 12.16 -9.77 -6.62
N LEU A 87 10.82 -9.75 -6.62
CA LEU A 87 10.07 -8.53 -6.38
C LEU A 87 10.13 -8.12 -4.90
N PRO A 88 10.15 -6.79 -4.61
CA PRO A 88 10.14 -6.28 -3.24
C PRO A 88 8.98 -6.82 -2.41
N ILE A 89 9.23 -7.05 -1.11
CA ILE A 89 8.20 -7.58 -0.20
C ILE A 89 7.08 -6.58 0.08
N ASP A 90 7.40 -5.30 0.01
CA ASP A 90 6.50 -4.17 0.25
C ASP A 90 5.67 -3.76 -0.98
N ILE A 91 5.74 -4.53 -2.08
CA ILE A 91 4.98 -4.22 -3.28
C ILE A 91 3.47 -4.41 -3.08
N ALA A 92 2.70 -3.33 -3.21
CA ALA A 92 1.25 -3.37 -3.29
C ALA A 92 0.77 -3.52 -4.74
N ARG A 93 1.43 -2.83 -5.67
CA ARG A 93 1.07 -2.84 -7.09
C ARG A 93 2.28 -2.49 -7.95
N LEU A 94 2.53 -3.27 -9.00
CA LEU A 94 3.54 -2.96 -10.00
C LEU A 94 2.97 -1.97 -11.02
N THR A 95 3.68 -0.85 -11.24
CA THR A 95 3.26 0.22 -12.17
C THR A 95 3.99 0.11 -13.50
N LYS A 96 5.31 -0.10 -13.47
CA LYS A 96 6.12 -0.18 -14.69
C LYS A 96 7.32 -1.11 -14.48
N VAL A 97 7.69 -1.81 -15.53
CA VAL A 97 8.94 -2.57 -15.64
C VAL A 97 9.75 -2.00 -16.79
N THR A 98 11.01 -1.75 -16.58
CA THR A 98 11.96 -1.30 -17.60
C THR A 98 13.11 -2.30 -17.66
N THR A 99 13.29 -2.93 -18.81
CA THR A 99 14.38 -3.85 -19.11
C THR A 99 15.34 -3.22 -20.11
N TYR A 100 16.60 -3.58 -20.09
CA TYR A 100 17.56 -3.12 -21.12
C TYR A 100 17.10 -3.60 -22.51
N GLY A 101 17.01 -2.68 -23.47
CA GLY A 101 16.54 -2.99 -24.82
C GLY A 101 15.02 -3.23 -24.93
N ASN A 102 14.23 -2.89 -23.90
CA ASN A 102 12.77 -3.16 -23.84
C ASN A 102 12.41 -4.63 -24.10
N LEU A 103 13.23 -5.55 -23.55
CA LEU A 103 12.98 -6.98 -23.65
C LEU A 103 11.71 -7.38 -22.87
N ASP A 104 11.05 -8.43 -23.37
CA ASP A 104 9.86 -8.98 -22.73
C ASP A 104 10.17 -9.54 -21.33
N PHE A 105 9.14 -9.55 -20.50
CA PHE A 105 9.19 -10.11 -19.17
C PHE A 105 7.91 -10.87 -18.84
N ILE A 106 8.00 -11.77 -17.88
CA ILE A 106 6.85 -12.47 -17.28
C ILE A 106 6.99 -12.47 -15.77
N ILE A 107 5.87 -12.40 -15.05
CA ILE A 107 5.85 -12.50 -13.60
C ILE A 107 5.15 -13.78 -13.19
N ILE A 108 5.85 -14.61 -12.42
CA ILE A 108 5.33 -15.85 -11.84
C ILE A 108 5.50 -15.78 -10.33
N GLY A 109 4.38 -15.70 -9.60
CA GLY A 109 4.40 -15.50 -8.16
C GLY A 109 5.02 -14.16 -7.79
N ARG A 110 6.17 -14.17 -7.12
CA ARG A 110 6.93 -12.96 -6.73
C ARG A 110 8.25 -12.82 -7.49
N THR A 111 8.39 -13.51 -8.60
CA THR A 111 9.60 -13.49 -9.42
C THR A 111 9.28 -12.92 -10.80
N LEU A 112 10.06 -11.93 -11.21
CA LEU A 112 10.06 -11.37 -12.55
C LEU A 112 11.15 -12.05 -13.36
N TRP A 113 10.79 -12.57 -14.51
CA TRP A 113 11.69 -13.26 -15.44
C TRP A 113 11.85 -12.46 -16.72
N THR A 114 13.09 -12.32 -17.21
CA THR A 114 13.40 -11.64 -18.48
C THR A 114 14.74 -12.12 -19.04
N GLU A 115 15.01 -11.86 -20.31
CA GLU A 115 16.33 -12.03 -20.93
C GLU A 115 17.29 -10.88 -20.63
N SER A 116 16.87 -9.84 -19.95
CA SER A 116 17.70 -8.68 -19.57
C SER A 116 18.46 -8.94 -18.29
N GLN A 117 19.76 -8.61 -18.28
CA GLN A 117 20.60 -8.64 -17.07
C GLN A 117 20.30 -7.50 -16.09
N THR A 118 19.58 -6.46 -16.54
CA THR A 118 19.20 -5.32 -15.74
C THR A 118 17.69 -5.13 -15.82
N CYS A 119 17.08 -4.90 -14.68
CA CYS A 119 15.63 -4.69 -14.57
C CYS A 119 15.37 -3.61 -13.52
N GLU A 120 14.67 -2.57 -13.95
CA GLU A 120 14.18 -1.50 -13.07
C GLU A 120 12.66 -1.60 -12.95
N ILE A 121 12.16 -1.35 -11.77
CA ILE A 121 10.72 -1.31 -11.53
C ILE A 121 10.30 0.01 -10.89
N LEU A 122 9.14 0.48 -11.31
CA LEU A 122 8.35 1.49 -10.62
C LEU A 122 7.13 0.79 -10.01
N TYR A 123 6.91 0.95 -8.72
CA TYR A 123 5.84 0.26 -8.03
C TYR A 123 5.23 1.09 -6.91
N GLN A 124 4.02 0.74 -6.51
CA GLN A 124 3.37 1.23 -5.31
C GLN A 124 3.83 0.38 -4.13
N ALA A 125 4.41 1.03 -3.13
CA ALA A 125 4.83 0.35 -1.92
C ALA A 125 3.76 0.40 -0.83
N LEU A 126 3.69 -0.64 0.00
CA LEU A 126 2.92 -0.57 1.24
C LEU A 126 3.64 0.37 2.22
N PRO A 127 2.95 1.35 2.81
CA PRO A 127 3.57 2.29 3.74
C PRO A 127 3.87 1.62 5.09
N GLU A 128 5.08 1.84 5.60
CA GLU A 128 5.50 1.37 6.92
C GLU A 128 5.05 2.32 8.04
N LEU A 129 5.05 3.63 7.76
CA LEU A 129 4.76 4.70 8.71
C LEU A 129 3.64 5.60 8.19
N PRO A 130 2.69 6.01 9.06
CA PRO A 130 1.62 6.91 8.67
C PRO A 130 2.06 8.37 8.52
N ASP A 131 3.16 8.79 9.15
CA ASP A 131 3.54 10.21 9.31
C ASP A 131 3.83 10.92 7.98
N ALA A 132 4.23 10.16 6.95
CA ALA A 132 4.50 10.69 5.62
C ALA A 132 3.28 10.66 4.67
N LEU A 133 2.12 10.19 5.16
CA LEU A 133 0.94 9.98 4.32
C LEU A 133 -0.03 11.18 4.40
N PRO A 134 -0.71 11.53 3.29
CA PRO A 134 -1.73 12.58 3.29
C PRO A 134 -2.87 12.26 4.26
N GLN A 135 -3.39 13.30 4.95
CA GLN A 135 -4.42 13.14 5.96
C GLN A 135 -5.74 12.55 5.38
N SER A 136 -6.09 12.88 4.14
CA SER A 136 -7.25 12.31 3.44
C SER A 136 -7.12 10.79 3.25
N PHE A 137 -5.92 10.33 2.90
CA PHE A 137 -5.61 8.91 2.75
C PHE A 137 -5.65 8.17 4.09
N LEU A 138 -5.08 8.75 5.15
CA LEU A 138 -5.18 8.20 6.51
C LEU A 138 -6.63 8.13 7.01
N THR A 139 -7.44 9.13 6.68
CA THR A 139 -8.87 9.15 7.02
C THR A 139 -9.60 8.02 6.29
N ALA A 140 -9.30 7.78 5.03
CA ALA A 140 -9.86 6.63 4.30
C ALA A 140 -9.51 5.30 4.97
N ILE A 141 -8.22 5.07 5.30
CA ILE A 141 -7.80 3.85 6.01
C ILE A 141 -8.54 3.69 7.33
N LYS A 142 -8.70 4.77 8.11
CA LYS A 142 -9.42 4.76 9.39
C LYS A 142 -10.87 4.28 9.22
N HIS A 143 -11.60 4.80 8.25
CA HIS A 143 -12.99 4.39 7.98
C HIS A 143 -13.07 2.96 7.46
N TYR A 144 -12.12 2.53 6.61
CA TYR A 144 -12.10 1.14 6.17
C TYR A 144 -11.78 0.16 7.30
N LEU A 145 -10.85 0.52 8.19
CA LEU A 145 -10.58 -0.27 9.40
C LEU A 145 -11.83 -0.33 10.30
N ALA A 146 -12.53 0.79 10.52
CA ALA A 146 -13.78 0.81 11.28
C ALA A 146 -14.85 -0.05 10.62
N TYR A 147 -14.94 -0.05 9.29
CA TYR A 147 -15.82 -0.96 8.53
C TYR A 147 -15.52 -2.43 8.83
N LEU A 148 -14.23 -2.85 8.71
CA LEU A 148 -13.82 -4.24 8.98
C LEU A 148 -14.08 -4.66 10.42
N LEU A 149 -13.85 -3.75 11.37
CA LEU A 149 -14.08 -3.98 12.80
C LEU A 149 -15.55 -3.91 13.22
N SER A 150 -16.41 -3.26 12.45
CA SER A 150 -17.82 -3.02 12.85
C SER A 150 -18.59 -4.30 13.10
N LYS A 151 -18.41 -5.30 12.26
CA LYS A 151 -19.13 -6.57 12.38
C LYS A 151 -18.68 -7.40 13.59
N PRO A 152 -17.39 -7.66 13.83
CA PRO A 152 -16.95 -8.42 15.00
C PRO A 152 -17.14 -7.67 16.32
N LEU A 153 -17.10 -6.33 16.36
CA LEU A 153 -17.14 -5.56 17.60
C LEU A 153 -18.55 -5.04 17.96
N SER A 154 -19.36 -4.65 16.99
CA SER A 154 -20.67 -4.04 17.26
C SER A 154 -21.85 -4.86 16.72
N GLY A 155 -21.63 -5.73 15.72
CA GLY A 155 -22.72 -6.44 15.04
C GLY A 155 -23.71 -5.52 14.32
N ASN A 156 -23.38 -4.24 14.10
CA ASN A 156 -24.26 -3.23 13.55
C ASN A 156 -24.03 -3.06 12.04
N ASP A 157 -24.91 -3.65 11.23
CA ASP A 157 -24.82 -3.59 9.76
C ASP A 157 -25.03 -2.16 9.21
N SER A 158 -25.81 -1.31 9.88
CA SER A 158 -26.03 0.07 9.47
C SER A 158 -24.75 0.90 9.62
N LEU A 159 -24.04 0.73 10.75
CA LEU A 159 -22.74 1.38 10.98
C LEU A 159 -21.70 0.89 9.99
N SER A 160 -21.67 -0.41 9.72
CA SER A 160 -20.79 -1.01 8.72
C SER A 160 -20.98 -0.37 7.33
N THR A 161 -22.23 -0.25 6.90
CA THR A 161 -22.55 0.38 5.61
C THR A 161 -22.13 1.85 5.56
N GLN A 162 -22.37 2.59 6.65
CA GLN A 162 -21.98 4.00 6.76
C GLN A 162 -20.44 4.17 6.66
N GLU A 163 -19.69 3.34 7.37
CA GLU A 163 -18.22 3.43 7.38
C GLU A 163 -17.62 3.07 6.00
N LEU A 164 -18.23 2.11 5.30
CA LEU A 164 -17.83 1.79 3.92
C LEU A 164 -18.11 2.97 2.96
N GLN A 165 -19.23 3.67 3.11
CA GLN A 165 -19.53 4.87 2.30
C GLN A 165 -18.54 6.01 2.59
N LEU A 166 -18.18 6.21 3.87
CA LEU A 166 -17.20 7.21 4.26
C LEU A 166 -15.79 6.86 3.74
N TYR A 167 -15.42 5.58 3.75
CA TYR A 167 -14.20 5.13 3.09
C TYR A 167 -14.18 5.49 1.61
N GLN A 168 -15.25 5.14 0.87
CA GLN A 168 -15.35 5.44 -0.57
C GLN A 168 -15.24 6.94 -0.84
N TYR A 169 -15.90 7.76 -0.05
CA TYR A 169 -15.79 9.23 -0.15
C TYR A 169 -14.35 9.71 0.07
N TRP A 170 -13.70 9.30 1.17
CA TRP A 170 -12.38 9.80 1.52
C TRP A 170 -11.28 9.29 0.60
N ILE A 171 -11.36 8.05 0.11
CA ILE A 171 -10.37 7.51 -0.82
C ILE A 171 -10.46 8.20 -2.18
N GLU A 172 -11.66 8.57 -2.61
CA GLU A 172 -11.88 9.35 -3.83
C GLU A 172 -11.34 10.79 -3.67
N GLN A 173 -11.61 11.45 -2.52
CA GLN A 173 -11.03 12.76 -2.24
C GLN A 173 -9.50 12.73 -2.24
N ALA A 174 -8.90 11.71 -1.62
CA ALA A 174 -7.45 11.52 -1.63
C ALA A 174 -6.91 11.37 -3.07
N SER A 175 -7.58 10.57 -3.91
CA SER A 175 -7.15 10.37 -5.30
C SER A 175 -7.28 11.63 -6.15
N ASN A 176 -8.29 12.46 -5.92
CA ASN A 176 -8.48 13.73 -6.62
C ASN A 176 -7.38 14.74 -6.25
N ILE A 177 -7.00 14.80 -4.97
CA ILE A 177 -5.88 15.65 -4.50
C ILE A 177 -4.57 15.18 -5.15
N ASP A 178 -4.30 13.88 -5.14
CA ASP A 178 -3.07 13.32 -5.72
C ASP A 178 -2.99 13.56 -7.23
N ARG A 179 -4.11 13.46 -7.97
CA ARG A 179 -4.19 13.80 -9.40
C ARG A 179 -3.87 15.27 -9.65
N ALA A 180 -4.38 16.19 -8.83
CA ALA A 180 -4.10 17.62 -8.99
C ALA A 180 -2.59 17.92 -8.91
N TRP A 181 -1.88 17.25 -8.00
CA TRP A 181 -0.42 17.34 -7.90
C TRP A 181 0.30 16.85 -9.17
N LEU A 182 -0.19 15.77 -9.79
CA LEU A 182 0.36 15.26 -11.05
C LEU A 182 0.21 16.26 -12.20
N TYR A 183 -0.95 16.94 -12.28
CA TYR A 183 -1.19 17.95 -13.31
C TYR A 183 -0.29 19.18 -13.14
N GLU A 184 -0.12 19.68 -11.91
CA GLU A 184 0.77 20.81 -11.64
C GLU A 184 2.24 20.51 -11.96
N GLN A 185 2.70 19.29 -11.70
CA GLN A 185 4.06 18.86 -12.06
C GLN A 185 4.23 18.70 -13.58
N GLY A 186 3.21 18.22 -14.27
CA GLY A 186 3.22 18.06 -15.73
C GLY A 186 3.26 19.40 -16.46
N GLU A 187 2.50 20.40 -16.03
CA GLU A 187 2.51 21.74 -16.64
C GLU A 187 3.85 22.46 -16.43
N LYS A 188 4.47 22.34 -15.24
CA LYS A 188 5.82 22.90 -15.01
C LYS A 188 6.88 22.28 -15.90
N TRP A 189 6.79 20.98 -16.16
CA TRP A 189 7.74 20.26 -17.01
C TRP A 189 7.67 20.75 -18.48
N TRP A 190 6.47 21.01 -18.99
CA TRP A 190 6.28 21.52 -20.36
C TRP A 190 6.69 23.00 -20.51
N THR A 191 6.46 23.82 -19.50
CA THR A 191 6.87 25.24 -19.52
C THR A 191 8.39 25.40 -19.49
N GLU A 192 9.11 24.61 -18.71
CA GLU A 192 10.59 24.63 -18.69
C GLU A 192 11.23 24.13 -20.00
N LEU A 193 10.53 23.28 -20.77
CA LEU A 193 11.00 22.78 -22.08
C LEU A 193 10.77 23.77 -23.22
N ILE A 194 9.85 24.72 -23.09
CA ILE A 194 9.51 25.69 -24.13
C ILE A 194 10.29 26.99 -23.95
N ASP A 195 10.67 27.35 -22.72
CA ASP A 195 11.36 28.60 -22.38
C ASP A 195 12.89 28.46 -22.26
N GLY A 196 13.47 27.28 -22.51
CA GLY A 196 14.92 27.00 -22.56
C GLY A 196 15.39 26.70 -23.96
#